data_7968ce3e63a78c7f130b5cd97fc830ca
#
_entry.id   7968ce3e63a78c7f130b5cd97fc830ca
#
_cell.length_a   1.000
_cell.length_b   1.000
_cell.length_c   1.000
_cell.angle_alpha   90.00
_cell.angle_beta   90.00
_cell.angle_gamma   90.00
#
_symmetry.space_group_name_H-M   'P 1'
#
loop_
_entity.id
_entity.type
_entity.pdbx_description
1 polymer ?
#
loop_
_entity_poly.entity_id
_entity_poly.type
_entity_poly.pdbx_seq_one_letter_code
_entity_poly.pdbx_strand_id
1 'polypeptide(L)'
;MYSRRVFLSTAAGAALSAAVKPDKYFKGVIIGAQTYSLRDRDVNQCLTALGELKINTVEMFSGHAEPAFPRGTPREEVRKWRLTVPLGHFTDIRKKYNDAGVTIHAYNYSFREDYSDQEIARGFEFANALGAKIITASSNVSTAKKVDPFAKKAKIRVGMHNHSRIVANEFATPEDFMAAMNGMSKYICINLDIGHFVAANFSPVEFMEKWYPRIVTIHIKDRKKNQGANVAFGDGDTPIKEVLTWMKTNRQAIPANIEYEYKGVDTVTEIRKCVEYCRSIVA
;
A
#
# COMPACT_ATOMS: atom_id res chain seq x y z
N MET A 1 -6.11 59.83 39.43
CA MET A 1 -5.16 59.34 38.42
C MET A 1 -5.43 57.86 38.22
N TYR A 2 -6.13 57.48 37.17
CA TYR A 2 -6.47 56.09 36.86
C TYR A 2 -5.51 55.63 35.73
N SER A 3 -4.65 54.65 36.04
CA SER A 3 -3.79 54.04 35.09
C SER A 3 -4.53 53.01 34.22
N ARG A 4 -4.64 53.21 32.92
CA ARG A 4 -5.16 52.27 31.94
C ARG A 4 -4.07 51.22 31.64
N ARG A 5 -4.24 49.99 32.11
CA ARG A 5 -3.47 48.85 31.63
C ARG A 5 -4.05 48.42 30.27
N VAL A 6 -3.24 48.60 29.23
CA VAL A 6 -3.50 48.07 27.92
C VAL A 6 -3.17 46.58 27.93
N PHE A 7 -4.17 45.72 27.75
CA PHE A 7 -3.97 44.30 27.49
C PHE A 7 -3.62 44.14 25.99
N LEU A 8 -2.35 43.87 25.71
CA LEU A 8 -1.96 43.41 24.40
C LEU A 8 -2.34 41.91 24.28
N SER A 9 -3.43 41.68 23.58
CA SER A 9 -3.85 40.35 23.11
C SER A 9 -2.92 39.94 21.96
N THR A 10 -1.95 39.10 22.23
CA THR A 10 -1.19 38.39 21.20
C THR A 10 -2.09 37.35 20.57
N ALA A 11 -2.76 37.70 19.49
CA ALA A 11 -3.38 36.73 18.60
C ALA A 11 -2.25 35.90 17.97
N ALA A 12 -2.04 34.71 18.53
CA ALA A 12 -1.25 33.67 17.85
C ALA A 12 -2.02 33.29 16.58
N GLY A 13 -1.65 33.88 15.47
CA GLY A 13 -2.11 33.49 14.15
C GLY A 13 -1.66 32.06 13.89
N ALA A 14 -2.57 31.08 14.05
CA ALA A 14 -2.41 29.77 13.45
C ALA A 14 -2.32 30.01 11.94
N ALA A 15 -1.09 30.00 11.38
CA ALA A 15 -0.90 29.89 9.96
C ALA A 15 -1.56 28.56 9.54
N LEU A 16 -2.77 28.65 8.96
CA LEU A 16 -3.29 27.58 8.14
C LEU A 16 -2.26 27.40 7.00
N SER A 17 -1.36 26.44 7.16
CA SER A 17 -0.60 25.90 6.06
C SER A 17 -1.63 25.52 5.00
N ALA A 18 -1.68 26.28 3.91
CA ALA A 18 -2.49 25.95 2.77
C ALA A 18 -2.17 24.50 2.42
N ALA A 19 -3.15 23.60 2.57
CA ALA A 19 -2.97 22.19 2.29
C ALA A 19 -2.44 22.10 0.86
N VAL A 20 -1.16 21.78 0.73
CA VAL A 20 -0.53 21.55 -0.56
C VAL A 20 -1.35 20.47 -1.21
N LYS A 21 -2.09 20.81 -2.28
CA LYS A 21 -2.77 19.80 -3.09
C LYS A 21 -1.67 19.01 -3.77
N PRO A 22 -1.36 17.83 -3.27
CA PRO A 22 -0.27 17.05 -3.85
C PRO A 22 -0.67 16.66 -5.25
N ASP A 23 0.30 16.70 -6.14
CA ASP A 23 0.10 16.32 -7.53
C ASP A 23 -0.25 14.83 -7.58
N LYS A 24 -1.52 14.53 -7.78
CA LYS A 24 -2.08 13.17 -7.71
C LYS A 24 -1.65 12.32 -8.90
N TYR A 25 -1.25 12.99 -10.00
CA TYR A 25 -0.91 12.34 -11.25
C TYR A 25 0.42 12.88 -11.76
N PHE A 26 1.39 11.99 -11.90
CA PHE A 26 2.63 12.29 -12.59
C PHE A 26 2.43 12.01 -14.08
N LYS A 27 1.94 13.00 -14.83
CA LYS A 27 1.70 12.91 -16.28
C LYS A 27 1.04 11.58 -16.73
N GLY A 28 0.05 11.11 -15.95
CA GLY A 28 -0.73 9.91 -16.24
C GLY A 28 -0.37 8.67 -15.42
N VAL A 29 0.69 8.71 -14.59
CA VAL A 29 1.02 7.65 -13.63
C VAL A 29 0.68 8.11 -12.21
N ILE A 30 0.02 7.27 -11.42
CA ILE A 30 -0.28 7.54 -10.02
C ILE A 30 0.86 6.98 -9.17
N ILE A 31 1.67 7.85 -8.58
CA ILE A 31 2.71 7.45 -7.61
C ILE A 31 2.14 7.58 -6.21
N GLY A 32 2.05 6.47 -5.51
CA GLY A 32 1.60 6.38 -4.13
C GLY A 32 2.68 5.81 -3.21
N ALA A 33 2.28 5.46 -2.00
CA ALA A 33 3.12 4.73 -1.07
C ALA A 33 2.36 3.56 -0.43
N GLN A 34 3.05 2.43 -0.27
CA GLN A 34 2.67 1.42 0.70
C GLN A 34 3.10 1.92 2.08
N THR A 35 2.16 2.14 2.99
CA THR A 35 2.50 2.80 4.28
C THR A 35 3.33 1.92 5.22
N TYR A 36 3.56 0.64 4.90
CA TYR A 36 4.59 -0.18 5.54
C TYR A 36 5.99 0.46 5.45
N SER A 37 6.24 1.25 4.42
CA SER A 37 7.45 2.07 4.29
C SER A 37 7.64 3.03 5.47
N LEU A 38 6.55 3.42 6.13
CA LEU A 38 6.50 4.33 7.30
C LEU A 38 6.12 3.58 8.59
N ARG A 39 6.42 2.27 8.69
CA ARG A 39 6.08 1.40 9.82
C ARG A 39 6.72 1.78 11.15
N ASP A 40 7.68 2.67 11.13
CA ASP A 40 8.33 3.28 12.29
C ASP A 40 7.54 4.46 12.89
N ARG A 41 6.35 4.76 12.35
CA ARG A 41 5.51 5.90 12.69
C ARG A 41 4.09 5.48 13.05
N ASP A 42 3.44 6.25 13.91
CA ASP A 42 1.99 6.16 14.11
C ASP A 42 1.23 6.83 12.93
N VAL A 43 -0.10 6.74 12.95
CA VAL A 43 -0.96 7.31 11.88
C VAL A 43 -0.74 8.81 11.69
N ASN A 44 -0.60 9.59 12.78
CA ASN A 44 -0.45 11.04 12.69
C ASN A 44 0.92 11.41 12.13
N GLN A 45 1.96 10.75 12.59
CA GLN A 45 3.33 10.89 12.08
C GLN A 45 3.45 10.42 10.62
N CYS A 46 2.72 9.35 10.25
CA CYS A 46 2.63 8.88 8.87
C CYS A 46 2.00 9.95 7.97
N LEU A 47 0.89 10.57 8.39
CA LEU A 47 0.24 11.65 7.64
C LEU A 47 1.14 12.88 7.50
N THR A 48 1.90 13.26 8.54
CA THR A 48 2.91 14.33 8.46
C THR A 48 3.96 14.00 7.40
N ALA A 49 4.52 12.80 7.44
CA ALA A 49 5.52 12.34 6.47
C ALA A 49 4.98 12.32 5.03
N LEU A 50 3.75 11.85 4.83
CA LEU A 50 3.09 11.86 3.51
C LEU A 50 2.92 13.29 2.97
N GLY A 51 2.57 14.24 3.84
CA GLY A 51 2.50 15.67 3.50
C GLY A 51 3.86 16.23 3.04
N GLU A 52 4.93 15.94 3.77
CA GLU A 52 6.30 16.35 3.42
C GLU A 52 6.77 15.73 2.10
N LEU A 53 6.40 14.49 1.84
CA LEU A 53 6.73 13.74 0.62
C LEU A 53 5.85 14.14 -0.57
N LYS A 54 4.77 14.90 -0.33
CA LYS A 54 3.73 15.25 -1.31
C LYS A 54 3.09 14.01 -1.95
N ILE A 55 2.85 12.99 -1.14
CA ILE A 55 2.13 11.76 -1.52
C ILE A 55 0.69 11.88 -1.02
N ASN A 56 -0.28 11.73 -1.91
CA ASN A 56 -1.71 11.88 -1.59
C ASN A 56 -2.55 10.64 -1.85
N THR A 57 -1.91 9.52 -2.18
CA THR A 57 -2.58 8.23 -2.35
C THR A 57 -1.74 7.13 -1.73
N VAL A 58 -2.40 6.22 -1.00
CA VAL A 58 -1.70 5.17 -0.27
C VAL A 58 -2.40 3.83 -0.36
N GLU A 59 -1.60 2.79 -0.34
CA GLU A 59 -1.97 1.48 0.14
C GLU A 59 -1.70 1.45 1.65
N MET A 60 -2.75 1.34 2.44
CA MET A 60 -2.62 1.37 3.89
C MET A 60 -2.17 0.02 4.44
N PHE A 61 -1.05 0.00 5.14
CA PHE A 61 -0.58 -1.13 5.93
C PHE A 61 -1.50 -1.40 7.12
N SER A 62 -1.86 -2.66 7.36
CA SER A 62 -2.75 -3.04 8.47
C SER A 62 -2.26 -2.58 9.84
N GLY A 63 -0.94 -2.52 10.05
CA GLY A 63 -0.37 -2.03 11.31
C GLY A 63 -0.62 -0.55 11.60
N HIS A 64 -1.08 0.25 10.62
CA HIS A 64 -1.58 1.61 10.85
C HIS A 64 -3.09 1.65 11.14
N ALA A 65 -3.79 0.55 10.93
CA ALA A 65 -5.23 0.44 11.15
C ALA A 65 -5.59 -0.48 12.33
N GLU A 66 -4.70 -1.40 12.70
CA GLU A 66 -4.85 -2.33 13.81
C GLU A 66 -3.92 -1.92 14.96
N PRO A 67 -4.20 -2.31 16.21
CA PRO A 67 -3.26 -2.11 17.31
C PRO A 67 -1.90 -2.76 17.03
N ALA A 68 -0.86 -2.17 17.57
CA ALA A 68 0.47 -2.78 17.57
C ALA A 68 0.47 -4.00 18.50
N PHE A 69 0.04 -5.14 17.98
CA PHE A 69 0.12 -6.40 18.73
C PHE A 69 1.59 -6.77 18.98
N PRO A 70 2.03 -6.96 20.23
CA PRO A 70 3.37 -7.41 20.53
C PRO A 70 3.73 -8.71 19.80
N ARG A 71 5.02 -8.88 19.48
CA ARG A 71 5.47 -10.14 18.86
C ARG A 71 5.15 -11.32 19.78
N GLY A 72 4.47 -12.32 19.26
CA GLY A 72 4.04 -13.49 20.02
C GLY A 72 2.64 -13.36 20.63
N THR A 73 1.92 -12.27 20.39
CA THR A 73 0.50 -12.17 20.77
C THR A 73 -0.27 -13.39 20.25
N PRO A 74 -1.01 -14.10 21.12
CA PRO A 74 -1.80 -15.25 20.73
C PRO A 74 -2.75 -14.92 19.56
N ARG A 75 -2.80 -15.82 18.59
CA ARG A 75 -3.65 -15.67 17.40
C ARG A 75 -5.11 -15.37 17.75
N GLU A 76 -5.63 -15.98 18.84
CA GLU A 76 -7.00 -15.79 19.31
C GLU A 76 -7.27 -14.38 19.83
N GLU A 77 -6.30 -13.69 20.40
CA GLU A 77 -6.46 -12.31 20.84
C GLU A 77 -6.62 -11.38 19.64
N VAL A 78 -5.78 -11.56 18.61
CA VAL A 78 -5.88 -10.82 17.33
C VAL A 78 -7.23 -11.08 16.68
N ARG A 79 -7.65 -12.35 16.62
CA ARG A 79 -8.96 -12.76 16.10
C ARG A 79 -10.09 -12.09 16.86
N LYS A 80 -10.07 -12.17 18.19
CA LYS A 80 -11.08 -11.55 19.05
C LYS A 80 -11.20 -10.05 18.77
N TRP A 81 -10.08 -9.35 18.71
CA TRP A 81 -10.08 -7.93 18.41
C TRP A 81 -10.72 -7.65 17.05
N ARG A 82 -10.30 -8.35 15.99
CA ARG A 82 -10.83 -8.17 14.63
C ARG A 82 -12.33 -8.45 14.55
N LEU A 83 -12.83 -9.44 15.28
CA LEU A 83 -14.25 -9.78 15.28
C LEU A 83 -15.10 -8.77 16.06
N THR A 84 -14.54 -8.08 17.05
CA THR A 84 -15.29 -7.21 17.97
C THR A 84 -15.07 -5.71 17.77
N VAL A 85 -13.97 -5.29 17.11
CA VAL A 85 -13.69 -3.87 16.91
C VAL A 85 -14.82 -3.17 16.15
N PRO A 86 -15.33 -2.01 16.65
CA PRO A 86 -16.34 -1.25 15.92
C PRO A 86 -15.80 -0.71 14.60
N LEU A 87 -16.60 -0.70 13.54
CA LEU A 87 -16.23 -0.13 12.26
C LEU A 87 -15.95 1.39 12.33
N GLY A 88 -16.49 2.07 13.34
CA GLY A 88 -16.15 3.46 13.65
C GLY A 88 -14.67 3.72 13.76
N HIS A 89 -13.90 2.78 14.33
CA HIS A 89 -12.43 2.86 14.40
C HIS A 89 -11.80 3.10 13.02
N PHE A 90 -12.23 2.37 12.01
CA PHE A 90 -11.71 2.49 10.64
C PHE A 90 -12.26 3.74 9.92
N THR A 91 -13.49 4.13 10.18
CA THR A 91 -14.05 5.37 9.62
C THR A 91 -13.36 6.61 10.18
N ASP A 92 -12.93 6.60 11.43
CA ASP A 92 -12.18 7.69 12.06
C ASP A 92 -10.76 7.80 11.45
N ILE A 93 -10.11 6.68 11.19
CA ILE A 93 -8.85 6.65 10.45
C ILE A 93 -9.04 7.23 9.04
N ARG A 94 -10.06 6.77 8.32
CA ARG A 94 -10.39 7.31 7.00
C ARG A 94 -10.58 8.82 7.03
N LYS A 95 -11.29 9.32 8.06
CA LYS A 95 -11.50 10.76 8.21
C LYS A 95 -10.18 11.50 8.35
N LYS A 96 -9.25 11.03 9.19
CA LYS A 96 -7.91 11.64 9.33
C LYS A 96 -7.16 11.72 8.01
N TYR A 97 -7.17 10.64 7.21
CA TYR A 97 -6.53 10.62 5.89
C TYR A 97 -7.20 11.60 4.91
N ASN A 98 -8.54 11.63 4.88
CA ASN A 98 -9.28 12.55 4.03
C ASN A 98 -9.03 14.02 4.42
N ASP A 99 -9.01 14.34 5.72
CA ASP A 99 -8.73 15.69 6.22
C ASP A 99 -7.31 16.15 5.84
N ALA A 100 -6.36 15.22 5.76
CA ALA A 100 -5.01 15.46 5.27
C ALA A 100 -4.88 15.46 3.72
N GLY A 101 -5.99 15.28 2.99
CA GLY A 101 -5.98 15.20 1.53
C GLY A 101 -5.39 13.93 0.95
N VAL A 102 -5.27 12.87 1.75
CA VAL A 102 -4.73 11.57 1.35
C VAL A 102 -5.85 10.57 1.09
N THR A 103 -5.79 9.89 -0.05
CA THR A 103 -6.75 8.85 -0.43
C THR A 103 -6.20 7.47 -0.09
N ILE A 104 -6.94 6.70 0.69
CA ILE A 104 -6.66 5.27 0.89
C ILE A 104 -7.27 4.52 -0.29
N HIS A 105 -6.46 4.16 -1.31
CA HIS A 105 -6.95 3.42 -2.47
C HIS A 105 -7.01 1.92 -2.23
N ALA A 106 -6.14 1.39 -1.39
CA ALA A 106 -6.07 -0.02 -1.02
C ALA A 106 -5.80 -0.18 0.49
N TYR A 107 -6.25 -1.30 1.03
CA TYR A 107 -5.97 -1.74 2.39
C TYR A 107 -5.21 -3.05 2.36
N ASN A 108 -4.04 -3.10 2.98
CA ASN A 108 -3.26 -4.33 3.09
C ASN A 108 -3.79 -5.18 4.24
N TYR A 109 -4.46 -6.27 3.87
CA TYR A 109 -5.01 -7.25 4.81
C TYR A 109 -4.72 -8.67 4.29
N SER A 110 -3.67 -9.27 4.85
CA SER A 110 -3.21 -10.59 4.41
C SER A 110 -4.08 -11.69 5.00
N PHE A 111 -4.85 -12.32 4.13
CA PHE A 111 -5.68 -13.47 4.49
C PHE A 111 -4.79 -14.68 4.77
N ARG A 112 -5.12 -15.45 5.80
CA ARG A 112 -4.42 -16.68 6.16
C ARG A 112 -5.33 -17.90 5.97
N GLU A 113 -4.75 -19.06 5.78
CA GLU A 113 -5.49 -20.31 5.58
C GLU A 113 -6.37 -20.67 6.78
N ASP A 114 -5.92 -20.31 8.00
CA ASP A 114 -6.62 -20.56 9.26
C ASP A 114 -7.70 -19.53 9.60
N TYR A 115 -7.90 -18.48 8.75
CA TYR A 115 -8.97 -17.52 9.01
C TYR A 115 -10.33 -18.14 8.86
N SER A 116 -11.22 -17.86 9.83
CA SER A 116 -12.63 -18.19 9.71
C SER A 116 -13.30 -17.32 8.62
N ASP A 117 -14.46 -17.75 8.14
CA ASP A 117 -15.26 -16.96 7.21
C ASP A 117 -15.64 -15.60 7.79
N GLN A 118 -15.86 -15.54 9.11
CA GLN A 118 -16.12 -14.27 9.80
C GLN A 118 -14.92 -13.34 9.76
N GLU A 119 -13.68 -13.82 9.99
CA GLU A 119 -12.48 -13.00 9.90
C GLU A 119 -12.25 -12.49 8.47
N ILE A 120 -12.51 -13.32 7.47
CA ILE A 120 -12.43 -12.92 6.07
C ILE A 120 -13.45 -11.81 5.80
N ALA A 121 -14.72 -11.99 6.19
CA ALA A 121 -15.76 -10.99 6.02
C ALA A 121 -15.38 -9.65 6.69
N ARG A 122 -14.82 -9.70 7.92
CA ARG A 122 -14.36 -8.51 8.64
C ARG A 122 -13.28 -7.73 7.87
N GLY A 123 -12.34 -8.40 7.20
CA GLY A 123 -11.35 -7.74 6.36
C GLY A 123 -11.98 -6.88 5.26
N PHE A 124 -13.06 -7.36 4.64
CA PHE A 124 -13.82 -6.59 3.64
C PHE A 124 -14.62 -5.45 4.26
N GLU A 125 -15.18 -5.63 5.46
CA GLU A 125 -15.85 -4.57 6.19
C GLU A 125 -14.88 -3.44 6.57
N PHE A 126 -13.66 -3.78 7.02
CA PHE A 126 -12.60 -2.82 7.31
C PHE A 126 -12.20 -2.02 6.07
N ALA A 127 -11.97 -2.70 4.94
CA ALA A 127 -11.66 -2.04 3.68
C ALA A 127 -12.76 -1.05 3.26
N ASN A 128 -14.04 -1.46 3.38
CA ASN A 128 -15.18 -0.58 3.10
C ASN A 128 -15.21 0.63 4.05
N ALA A 129 -15.01 0.45 5.35
CA ALA A 129 -15.00 1.52 6.34
C ALA A 129 -13.85 2.52 6.09
N LEU A 130 -12.67 2.02 5.71
CA LEU A 130 -11.54 2.84 5.26
C LEU A 130 -11.78 3.53 3.90
N GLY A 131 -12.81 3.12 3.16
CA GLY A 131 -13.11 3.63 1.81
C GLY A 131 -12.21 3.03 0.73
N ALA A 132 -11.41 2.02 1.05
CA ALA A 132 -10.56 1.32 0.09
C ALA A 132 -11.40 0.51 -0.90
N LYS A 133 -10.98 0.49 -2.16
CA LYS A 133 -11.62 -0.25 -3.26
C LYS A 133 -10.89 -1.53 -3.62
N ILE A 134 -9.73 -1.72 -3.01
CA ILE A 134 -8.82 -2.84 -3.21
C ILE A 134 -8.37 -3.32 -1.83
N ILE A 135 -8.28 -4.63 -1.65
CA ILE A 135 -7.49 -5.25 -0.59
C ILE A 135 -6.22 -5.80 -1.26
N THR A 136 -5.06 -5.53 -0.69
CA THR A 136 -3.81 -6.19 -1.07
C THR A 136 -3.46 -7.24 -0.02
N ALA A 137 -2.93 -8.38 -0.44
CA ALA A 137 -2.76 -9.51 0.45
C ALA A 137 -1.48 -10.30 0.17
N SER A 138 -0.55 -10.31 1.13
CA SER A 138 0.56 -11.26 1.20
C SER A 138 0.01 -12.58 1.81
N SER A 139 -0.58 -13.39 0.97
CA SER A 139 -1.32 -14.60 1.34
C SER A 139 -0.79 -15.81 0.58
N ASN A 140 -1.23 -17.00 0.95
CA ASN A 140 -0.93 -18.22 0.20
C ASN A 140 -1.81 -18.32 -1.06
N VAL A 141 -1.33 -19.01 -2.10
CA VAL A 141 -2.07 -19.24 -3.35
C VAL A 141 -3.42 -19.90 -3.09
N SER A 142 -3.46 -20.89 -2.19
CA SER A 142 -4.67 -21.61 -1.78
C SER A 142 -5.77 -20.73 -1.18
N THR A 143 -5.41 -19.58 -0.58
CA THR A 143 -6.39 -18.67 0.03
C THR A 143 -7.32 -18.02 -0.97
N ALA A 144 -6.91 -17.89 -2.24
CA ALA A 144 -7.69 -17.24 -3.29
C ALA A 144 -9.10 -17.83 -3.42
N LYS A 145 -9.20 -19.16 -3.41
CA LYS A 145 -10.47 -19.89 -3.49
C LYS A 145 -11.40 -19.58 -2.31
N LYS A 146 -10.84 -19.44 -1.11
CA LYS A 146 -11.61 -19.15 0.11
C LYS A 146 -12.07 -17.69 0.16
N VAL A 147 -11.27 -16.78 -0.39
CA VAL A 147 -11.52 -15.33 -0.38
C VAL A 147 -12.47 -14.88 -1.49
N ASP A 148 -12.46 -15.54 -2.65
CA ASP A 148 -13.24 -15.15 -3.83
C ASP A 148 -14.75 -14.91 -3.60
N PRO A 149 -15.49 -15.76 -2.84
CA PRO A 149 -16.90 -15.53 -2.57
C PRO A 149 -17.16 -14.20 -1.83
N PHE A 150 -16.28 -13.84 -0.89
CA PHE A 150 -16.35 -12.61 -0.12
C PHE A 150 -16.00 -11.39 -0.98
N ALA A 151 -14.97 -11.50 -1.81
CA ALA A 151 -14.56 -10.48 -2.76
C ALA A 151 -15.70 -10.14 -3.75
N LYS A 152 -16.37 -11.17 -4.28
CA LYS A 152 -17.58 -11.02 -5.14
C LYS A 152 -18.72 -10.31 -4.41
N LYS A 153 -19.03 -10.77 -3.18
CA LYS A 153 -20.11 -10.19 -2.37
C LYS A 153 -19.84 -8.72 -2.04
N ALA A 154 -18.63 -8.40 -1.62
CA ALA A 154 -18.22 -7.04 -1.28
C ALA A 154 -17.97 -6.15 -2.50
N LYS A 155 -17.81 -6.71 -3.69
CA LYS A 155 -17.39 -6.03 -4.94
C LYS A 155 -16.05 -5.29 -4.74
N ILE A 156 -15.15 -5.85 -3.94
CA ILE A 156 -13.80 -5.35 -3.68
C ILE A 156 -12.81 -6.30 -4.35
N ARG A 157 -11.87 -5.74 -5.12
CA ARG A 157 -10.81 -6.52 -5.75
C ARG A 157 -9.73 -6.87 -4.73
N VAL A 158 -9.21 -8.09 -4.81
CA VAL A 158 -8.14 -8.56 -3.94
C VAL A 158 -6.89 -8.77 -4.78
N GLY A 159 -5.91 -7.90 -4.63
CA GLY A 159 -4.60 -8.00 -5.26
C GLY A 159 -3.69 -8.92 -4.45
N MET A 160 -3.46 -10.14 -4.96
CA MET A 160 -2.49 -11.05 -4.37
C MET A 160 -1.08 -10.52 -4.60
N HIS A 161 -0.28 -10.45 -3.54
CA HIS A 161 1.06 -9.88 -3.55
C HIS A 161 2.12 -10.97 -3.61
N ASN A 162 3.10 -10.81 -4.50
CA ASN A 162 4.23 -11.72 -4.61
C ASN A 162 5.40 -11.30 -3.72
N HIS A 163 6.11 -12.30 -3.23
CA HIS A 163 7.47 -12.19 -2.72
C HIS A 163 8.46 -12.73 -3.77
N SER A 164 9.70 -13.00 -3.35
CA SER A 164 10.73 -13.51 -4.28
C SER A 164 11.05 -14.99 -4.06
N ARG A 165 10.76 -15.53 -2.88
CA ARG A 165 11.11 -16.93 -2.56
C ARG A 165 10.17 -17.88 -3.27
N ILE A 166 10.73 -18.71 -4.16
CA ILE A 166 9.98 -19.71 -4.92
C ILE A 166 9.80 -20.96 -4.07
N VAL A 167 8.64 -21.09 -3.44
CA VAL A 167 8.24 -22.26 -2.65
C VAL A 167 6.77 -22.56 -2.90
N ALA A 168 6.38 -23.81 -2.68
CA ALA A 168 5.00 -24.23 -2.90
C ALA A 168 4.00 -23.38 -2.11
N ASN A 169 2.87 -23.02 -2.74
CA ASN A 169 1.77 -22.29 -2.14
C ASN A 169 2.10 -20.83 -1.71
N GLU A 170 3.23 -20.27 -2.15
CA GLU A 170 3.55 -18.85 -1.99
C GLU A 170 3.53 -18.16 -3.36
N PHE A 171 3.23 -16.85 -3.39
CA PHE A 171 3.29 -16.08 -4.62
C PHE A 171 4.70 -15.61 -4.88
N ALA A 172 5.31 -16.07 -5.98
CA ALA A 172 6.63 -15.64 -6.45
C ALA A 172 6.76 -15.66 -7.98
N THR A 173 5.98 -16.49 -8.66
CA THR A 173 6.08 -16.75 -10.10
C THR A 173 4.82 -16.34 -10.85
N PRO A 174 4.88 -16.15 -12.18
CA PRO A 174 3.69 -15.95 -13.01
C PRO A 174 2.66 -17.08 -12.82
N GLU A 175 3.12 -18.32 -12.68
CA GLU A 175 2.28 -19.51 -12.55
C GLU A 175 1.45 -19.50 -11.25
N ASP A 176 1.99 -18.94 -10.16
CA ASP A 176 1.28 -18.82 -8.88
C ASP A 176 0.06 -17.89 -9.01
N PHE A 177 0.23 -16.77 -9.72
CA PHE A 177 -0.88 -15.88 -10.02
C PHE A 177 -1.93 -16.53 -10.92
N MET A 178 -1.49 -17.26 -11.95
CA MET A 178 -2.42 -17.97 -12.83
C MET A 178 -3.18 -19.06 -12.07
N ALA A 179 -2.51 -19.80 -11.19
CA ALA A 179 -3.14 -20.83 -10.35
C ALA A 179 -4.19 -20.21 -9.41
N ALA A 180 -3.84 -19.10 -8.75
CA ALA A 180 -4.77 -18.39 -7.86
C ALA A 180 -6.00 -17.83 -8.58
N MET A 181 -5.86 -17.39 -9.83
CA MET A 181 -6.94 -16.80 -10.63
C MET A 181 -7.77 -17.83 -11.42
N ASN A 182 -7.25 -19.05 -11.58
CA ASN A 182 -7.93 -20.09 -12.38
C ASN A 182 -9.27 -20.49 -11.75
N GLY A 183 -10.34 -20.35 -12.50
CA GLY A 183 -11.70 -20.62 -12.03
C GLY A 183 -12.25 -19.61 -11.02
N MET A 184 -11.50 -18.59 -10.65
CA MET A 184 -11.93 -17.53 -9.73
C MET A 184 -12.59 -16.37 -10.51
N SER A 185 -13.30 -15.54 -9.75
CA SER A 185 -13.95 -14.35 -10.31
C SER A 185 -12.93 -13.27 -10.71
N LYS A 186 -13.44 -12.23 -11.38
CA LYS A 186 -12.65 -11.04 -11.72
C LYS A 186 -12.15 -10.24 -10.49
N TYR A 187 -12.57 -10.61 -9.29
CA TYR A 187 -12.18 -9.93 -8.06
C TYR A 187 -10.89 -10.48 -7.45
N ILE A 188 -10.42 -11.67 -7.85
CA ILE A 188 -9.06 -12.12 -7.52
C ILE A 188 -8.11 -11.53 -8.56
N CYS A 189 -7.22 -10.69 -8.11
CA CYS A 189 -6.38 -9.80 -8.91
C CYS A 189 -4.91 -9.89 -8.47
N ILE A 190 -4.07 -9.03 -9.02
CA ILE A 190 -2.62 -9.00 -8.81
C ILE A 190 -2.25 -7.67 -8.16
N ASN A 191 -1.49 -7.73 -7.08
CA ASN A 191 -0.64 -6.65 -6.59
C ASN A 191 0.80 -7.04 -6.93
N LEU A 192 1.35 -6.46 -7.99
CA LEU A 192 2.65 -6.84 -8.51
C LEU A 192 3.77 -6.08 -7.79
N ASP A 193 4.55 -6.76 -6.96
CA ASP A 193 5.83 -6.22 -6.50
C ASP A 193 6.90 -6.50 -7.54
N ILE A 194 7.34 -5.45 -8.23
CA ILE A 194 8.28 -5.57 -9.34
C ILE A 194 9.70 -5.91 -8.88
N GLY A 195 10.10 -5.49 -7.67
CA GLY A 195 11.40 -5.80 -7.12
C GLY A 195 11.50 -7.24 -6.65
N HIS A 196 10.48 -7.75 -5.97
CA HIS A 196 10.41 -9.16 -5.63
C HIS A 196 10.36 -10.06 -6.86
N PHE A 197 9.65 -9.62 -7.90
CA PHE A 197 9.53 -10.36 -9.16
C PHE A 197 10.88 -10.47 -9.87
N VAL A 198 11.65 -9.37 -9.93
CA VAL A 198 13.02 -9.36 -10.48
C VAL A 198 13.97 -10.20 -9.63
N ALA A 199 13.86 -10.15 -8.30
CA ALA A 199 14.68 -10.98 -7.43
C ALA A 199 14.41 -12.48 -7.61
N ALA A 200 13.20 -12.85 -8.05
CA ALA A 200 12.84 -14.20 -8.49
C ALA A 200 13.23 -14.50 -9.95
N ASN A 201 13.92 -13.57 -10.63
CA ASN A 201 14.39 -13.66 -12.02
C ASN A 201 13.28 -13.61 -13.08
N PHE A 202 12.17 -12.96 -12.81
CA PHE A 202 11.09 -12.73 -13.78
C PHE A 202 11.08 -11.29 -14.29
N SER A 203 10.60 -11.09 -15.52
CA SER A 203 10.43 -9.77 -16.14
C SER A 203 9.07 -9.15 -15.75
N PRO A 204 9.03 -8.07 -14.96
CA PRO A 204 7.77 -7.43 -14.63
C PRO A 204 7.12 -6.75 -15.85
N VAL A 205 7.90 -6.24 -16.81
CA VAL A 205 7.37 -5.58 -18.01
C VAL A 205 6.60 -6.57 -18.87
N GLU A 206 7.21 -7.71 -19.21
CA GLU A 206 6.55 -8.77 -20.00
C GLU A 206 5.30 -9.31 -19.30
N PHE A 207 5.37 -9.44 -17.98
CA PHE A 207 4.22 -9.87 -17.18
C PHE A 207 3.09 -8.84 -17.23
N MET A 208 3.41 -7.54 -17.09
CA MET A 208 2.44 -6.45 -17.15
C MET A 208 1.77 -6.38 -18.53
N GLU A 209 2.52 -6.49 -19.62
CA GLU A 209 1.98 -6.48 -21.00
C GLU A 209 0.88 -7.53 -21.19
N LYS A 210 1.06 -8.68 -20.57
CA LYS A 210 0.13 -9.81 -20.66
C LYS A 210 -1.04 -9.71 -19.69
N TRP A 211 -0.79 -9.23 -18.47
CA TRP A 211 -1.72 -9.38 -17.34
C TRP A 211 -2.23 -8.07 -16.75
N TYR A 212 -1.91 -6.90 -17.34
CA TYR A 212 -2.31 -5.61 -16.78
C TYR A 212 -3.82 -5.48 -16.45
N PRO A 213 -4.77 -6.11 -17.17
CA PRO A 213 -6.19 -5.98 -16.81
C PRO A 213 -6.53 -6.59 -15.44
N ARG A 214 -5.65 -7.44 -14.92
CA ARG A 214 -5.79 -8.08 -13.61
C ARG A 214 -4.90 -7.44 -12.56
N ILE A 215 -3.95 -6.56 -12.92
CA ILE A 215 -3.10 -5.83 -11.98
C ILE A 215 -3.90 -4.65 -11.44
N VAL A 216 -4.06 -4.57 -10.13
CA VAL A 216 -4.84 -3.53 -9.46
C VAL A 216 -3.98 -2.49 -8.76
N THR A 217 -2.75 -2.84 -8.43
CA THR A 217 -1.73 -1.97 -7.85
C THR A 217 -0.35 -2.61 -8.05
N ILE A 218 0.69 -1.80 -7.96
CA ILE A 218 2.09 -2.21 -8.13
C ILE A 218 2.86 -1.71 -6.91
N HIS A 219 3.77 -2.54 -6.38
CA HIS A 219 4.81 -2.07 -5.47
C HIS A 219 6.09 -1.77 -6.27
N ILE A 220 6.59 -0.55 -6.11
CA ILE A 220 7.88 -0.14 -6.65
C ILE A 220 8.92 -0.36 -5.57
N LYS A 221 9.81 -1.27 -5.86
CA LYS A 221 10.94 -1.66 -5.01
C LYS A 221 12.12 -1.95 -5.90
N ASP A 222 13.32 -1.61 -5.50
CA ASP A 222 14.52 -1.98 -6.24
C ASP A 222 15.28 -3.10 -5.53
N ARG A 223 15.59 -4.13 -6.29
CA ARG A 223 16.27 -5.32 -5.80
C ARG A 223 17.28 -5.86 -6.81
N LYS A 224 18.27 -6.55 -6.30
CA LYS A 224 19.16 -7.38 -7.12
C LYS A 224 18.49 -8.70 -7.48
N LYS A 225 18.78 -9.20 -8.69
CA LYS A 225 18.39 -10.54 -9.16
C LYS A 225 18.91 -11.65 -8.23
N ASN A 226 18.50 -12.89 -8.49
CA ASN A 226 18.95 -14.08 -7.78
C ASN A 226 18.76 -13.99 -6.25
N GLN A 227 17.55 -13.60 -5.81
CA GLN A 227 17.20 -13.41 -4.41
C GLN A 227 18.04 -12.33 -3.70
N GLY A 228 18.60 -11.39 -4.48
CA GLY A 228 19.48 -10.35 -3.97
C GLY A 228 18.76 -9.32 -3.08
N ALA A 229 19.54 -8.44 -2.46
CA ALA A 229 19.06 -7.48 -1.48
C ALA A 229 18.14 -6.40 -2.06
N ASN A 230 17.31 -5.81 -1.20
CA ASN A 230 16.69 -4.51 -1.45
C ASN A 230 17.78 -3.43 -1.43
N VAL A 231 17.75 -2.52 -2.40
CA VAL A 231 18.73 -1.44 -2.57
C VAL A 231 18.01 -0.12 -2.87
N ALA A 232 18.75 0.98 -2.84
CA ALA A 232 18.20 2.27 -3.25
C ALA A 232 17.76 2.24 -4.72
N PHE A 233 16.74 3.01 -5.05
CA PHE A 233 16.20 3.06 -6.42
C PHE A 233 17.27 3.53 -7.43
N GLY A 234 17.49 2.73 -8.45
CA GLY A 234 18.53 2.92 -9.44
C GLY A 234 19.82 2.11 -9.21
N ASP A 235 19.99 1.53 -8.01
CA ASP A 235 21.17 0.71 -7.68
C ASP A 235 20.92 -0.80 -7.90
N GLY A 236 19.66 -1.18 -8.17
CA GLY A 236 19.23 -2.55 -8.35
C GLY A 236 19.21 -3.04 -9.79
N ASP A 237 18.49 -4.12 -9.99
CA ASP A 237 18.25 -4.73 -11.30
C ASP A 237 16.77 -4.61 -11.71
N THR A 238 15.94 -3.94 -10.88
CA THR A 238 14.52 -3.77 -11.17
C THR A 238 14.35 -2.71 -12.26
N PRO A 239 13.66 -3.01 -13.37
CA PRO A 239 13.49 -2.07 -14.48
C PRO A 239 12.38 -1.03 -14.15
N ILE A 240 12.60 -0.24 -13.09
CA ILE A 240 11.62 0.77 -12.61
C ILE A 240 11.30 1.78 -13.72
N LYS A 241 12.33 2.22 -14.46
CA LYS A 241 12.16 3.18 -15.55
C LYS A 241 11.26 2.63 -16.65
N GLU A 242 11.51 1.40 -17.07
CA GLU A 242 10.75 0.73 -18.12
C GLU A 242 9.29 0.50 -17.68
N VAL A 243 9.08 0.05 -16.44
CA VAL A 243 7.74 -0.15 -15.85
C VAL A 243 6.95 1.17 -15.83
N LEU A 244 7.52 2.24 -15.28
CA LEU A 244 6.83 3.53 -15.19
C LEU A 244 6.60 4.16 -16.57
N THR A 245 7.55 3.99 -17.50
CA THR A 245 7.40 4.44 -18.89
C THR A 245 6.30 3.66 -19.58
N TRP A 246 6.23 2.33 -19.40
CA TRP A 246 5.15 1.51 -19.94
C TRP A 246 3.78 1.95 -19.41
N MET A 247 3.67 2.19 -18.08
CA MET A 247 2.43 2.69 -17.46
C MET A 247 1.99 4.03 -18.05
N LYS A 248 2.92 4.96 -18.22
CA LYS A 248 2.68 6.28 -18.82
C LYS A 248 2.21 6.16 -20.26
N THR A 249 2.93 5.40 -21.09
CA THR A 249 2.63 5.21 -22.51
C THR A 249 1.27 4.56 -22.74
N ASN A 250 0.95 3.57 -21.94
CA ASN A 250 -0.31 2.85 -22.00
C ASN A 250 -1.45 3.48 -21.18
N ARG A 251 -1.19 4.66 -20.60
CA ARG A 251 -2.17 5.44 -19.79
C ARG A 251 -2.82 4.62 -18.69
N GLN A 252 -2.01 3.82 -17.99
CA GLN A 252 -2.50 2.95 -16.92
C GLN A 252 -2.71 3.76 -15.63
N ALA A 253 -3.95 3.85 -15.18
CA ALA A 253 -4.33 4.51 -13.91
C ALA A 253 -4.20 3.57 -12.70
N ILE A 254 -3.26 2.62 -12.74
CA ILE A 254 -2.96 1.71 -11.64
C ILE A 254 -2.02 2.44 -10.67
N PRO A 255 -2.30 2.48 -9.36
CA PRO A 255 -1.36 3.07 -8.41
C PRO A 255 -0.05 2.27 -8.34
N ALA A 256 1.07 2.99 -8.46
CA ALA A 256 2.41 2.46 -8.28
C ALA A 256 2.93 2.96 -6.92
N ASN A 257 2.90 2.08 -5.92
CA ASN A 257 3.21 2.42 -4.55
C ASN A 257 4.69 2.21 -4.26
N ILE A 258 5.39 3.24 -3.81
CA ILE A 258 6.73 3.11 -3.29
C ILE A 258 6.68 2.24 -2.04
N GLU A 259 7.48 1.18 -2.02
CA GLU A 259 7.69 0.33 -0.85
C GLU A 259 9.18 0.32 -0.47
N TYR A 260 9.50 1.09 0.57
CA TYR A 260 10.85 1.23 1.10
C TYR A 260 11.17 0.13 2.11
N GLU A 261 12.16 -0.68 1.79
CA GLU A 261 12.62 -1.79 2.65
C GLU A 261 14.14 -1.96 2.68
N TYR A 262 14.91 -1.12 1.99
CA TYR A 262 16.36 -1.16 2.14
C TYR A 262 16.82 -0.41 3.39
N LYS A 263 18.07 -0.62 3.79
CA LYS A 263 18.66 0.03 4.95
C LYS A 263 19.21 1.40 4.55
N GLY A 264 18.62 2.46 5.06
CA GLY A 264 19.02 3.84 4.82
C GLY A 264 19.27 4.62 6.12
N VAL A 265 19.44 5.91 6.00
CA VAL A 265 19.77 6.83 7.12
C VAL A 265 18.53 7.19 7.92
N ASP A 266 17.47 7.65 7.23
CA ASP A 266 16.19 8.06 7.80
C ASP A 266 15.08 7.73 6.79
N THR A 267 13.98 7.20 7.31
CA THR A 267 12.87 6.68 6.50
C THR A 267 12.30 7.71 5.54
N VAL A 268 12.01 8.95 6.00
CA VAL A 268 11.42 9.99 5.15
C VAL A 268 12.42 10.48 4.10
N THR A 269 13.67 10.62 4.50
CA THR A 269 14.76 11.01 3.58
C THR A 269 14.93 9.98 2.46
N GLU A 270 14.90 8.70 2.78
CA GLU A 270 15.05 7.65 1.78
C GLU A 270 13.83 7.52 0.87
N ILE A 271 12.62 7.60 1.43
CA ILE A 271 11.39 7.60 0.61
C ILE A 271 11.36 8.84 -0.30
N ARG A 272 11.86 10.00 0.14
CA ARG A 272 11.98 11.21 -0.70
C ARG A 272 12.85 10.94 -1.93
N LYS A 273 14.00 10.28 -1.76
CA LYS A 273 14.87 9.87 -2.89
C LYS A 273 14.10 8.96 -3.86
N CYS A 274 13.35 7.97 -3.33
CA CYS A 274 12.51 7.10 -4.17
C CYS A 274 11.45 7.89 -4.95
N VAL A 275 10.79 8.86 -4.30
CA VAL A 275 9.80 9.75 -4.94
C VAL A 275 10.44 10.57 -6.05
N GLU A 276 11.58 11.18 -5.78
CA GLU A 276 12.33 12.01 -6.76
C GLU A 276 12.80 11.18 -7.94
N TYR A 277 13.28 9.97 -7.69
CA TYR A 277 13.67 9.02 -8.75
C TYR A 277 12.47 8.69 -9.65
N CYS A 278 11.32 8.32 -9.08
CA CYS A 278 10.12 8.04 -9.86
C CYS A 278 9.64 9.28 -10.63
N ARG A 279 9.68 10.46 -10.00
CA ARG A 279 9.32 11.74 -10.67
C ARG A 279 10.17 12.02 -11.87
N SER A 280 11.48 11.84 -11.77
CA SER A 280 12.41 12.11 -12.88
C SER A 280 12.11 11.26 -14.12
N ILE A 281 11.55 10.06 -13.93
CA ILE A 281 11.18 9.14 -15.02
C ILE A 281 9.90 9.58 -15.72
N VAL A 282 8.89 10.01 -14.94
CA VAL A 282 7.55 10.32 -15.48
C VAL A 282 7.33 11.81 -15.76
N ALA A 283 8.31 12.63 -15.46
CA ALA A 283 8.29 14.10 -15.67
C ALA A 283 8.10 14.54 -17.13
#